data_678e232dbf69de37c801f3237b51f987
#
_entry.id   678e232dbf69de37c801f3237b51f987
#
_cell.length_a   1.000
_cell.length_b   1.000
_cell.length_c   1.000
_cell.angle_alpha   90.00
_cell.angle_beta   90.00
_cell.angle_gamma   90.00
#
_symmetry.space_group_name_H-M   'P 1'
#
loop_
_entity.id
_entity.type
_entity.pdbx_description
1 polymer ?
#
loop_
_entity_poly.entity_id
_entity_poly.type
_entity_poly.pdbx_seq_one_letter_code
_entity_poly.pdbx_strand_id
1 'polypeptide(L)'
;MIQINNLNTIDGGKVDIEIDNGVIKSLKPAKPSNSSSGIDATGKLLLPGLVDLHTHLREPGREDSETVQTGSQAAVAGGYTAISAMANTNPVADTAGVVEQIYRLGKNTNLCDVNPIGAVTKNLDFVS
;
A
#
# COMPACT_ATOMS: atom_id res chain seq x y z
N MET A 1 -12.77 -16.79 -1.04
CA MET A 1 -11.50 -17.52 -1.20
C MET A 1 -10.92 -17.25 -2.59
N ILE A 2 -9.67 -16.82 -2.70
CA ILE A 2 -8.94 -16.55 -3.94
C ILE A 2 -7.81 -17.56 -4.01
N GLN A 3 -7.64 -18.20 -5.18
CA GLN A 3 -6.52 -19.09 -5.46
C GLN A 3 -5.65 -18.48 -6.57
N ILE A 4 -4.33 -18.46 -6.36
CA ILE A 4 -3.34 -17.98 -7.33
C ILE A 4 -2.31 -19.08 -7.52
N ASN A 5 -2.11 -19.50 -8.76
CA ASN A 5 -1.31 -20.68 -9.11
C ASN A 5 -0.06 -20.29 -9.89
N ASN A 6 0.97 -21.12 -9.80
CA ASN A 6 2.20 -21.03 -10.61
C ASN A 6 3.05 -19.77 -10.39
N LEU A 7 3.01 -19.17 -9.20
CA LEU A 7 3.86 -18.04 -8.85
C LEU A 7 5.33 -18.47 -8.72
N ASN A 8 6.24 -17.76 -9.35
CA ASN A 8 7.66 -17.96 -9.10
C ASN A 8 8.05 -17.28 -7.77
N THR A 9 8.96 -17.90 -7.03
CA THR A 9 9.60 -17.31 -5.85
C THR A 9 11.00 -16.78 -6.18
N ILE A 10 11.54 -15.90 -5.33
CA ILE A 10 12.86 -15.29 -5.54
C ILE A 10 13.98 -16.33 -5.60
N ASP A 11 13.84 -17.42 -4.86
CA ASP A 11 14.80 -18.54 -4.81
C ASP A 11 14.64 -19.54 -5.99
N GLY A 12 13.80 -19.23 -6.95
CA GLY A 12 13.58 -20.03 -8.16
C GLY A 12 12.57 -21.16 -8.01
N GLY A 13 11.89 -21.26 -6.88
CA GLY A 13 10.78 -22.20 -6.67
C GLY A 13 9.50 -21.74 -7.39
N LYS A 14 8.48 -22.60 -7.34
CA LYS A 14 7.11 -22.28 -7.75
C LYS A 14 6.13 -22.64 -6.66
N VAL A 15 5.16 -21.76 -6.41
CA VAL A 15 4.17 -21.92 -5.34
C VAL A 15 2.76 -21.61 -5.82
N ASP A 16 1.79 -22.25 -5.18
CA ASP A 16 0.38 -21.91 -5.22
C ASP A 16 -0.04 -21.28 -3.90
N ILE A 17 -0.88 -20.25 -3.95
CA ILE A 17 -1.37 -19.51 -2.80
C ILE A 17 -2.88 -19.57 -2.73
N GLU A 18 -3.39 -19.79 -1.53
CA GLU A 18 -4.81 -19.65 -1.20
C GLU A 18 -4.99 -18.47 -0.23
N ILE A 19 -5.86 -17.54 -0.57
CA ILE A 19 -6.18 -16.35 0.25
C ILE A 19 -7.66 -16.41 0.63
N ASP A 20 -7.96 -16.23 1.89
CA ASP A 20 -9.31 -16.15 2.41
C ASP A 20 -9.44 -15.06 3.44
N ASN A 21 -10.45 -14.18 3.27
CA ASN A 21 -10.67 -13.02 4.14
C ASN A 21 -9.41 -12.17 4.36
N GLY A 22 -8.65 -11.89 3.28
CA GLY A 22 -7.44 -11.07 3.33
C GLY A 22 -6.20 -11.75 3.95
N VAL A 23 -6.29 -13.04 4.28
CA VAL A 23 -5.21 -13.80 4.93
C VAL A 23 -4.74 -14.93 4.02
N ILE A 24 -3.42 -15.11 3.89
CA ILE A 24 -2.84 -16.28 3.23
C ILE A 24 -3.11 -17.51 4.12
N LYS A 25 -3.97 -18.40 3.65
CA LYS A 25 -4.31 -19.65 4.33
C LYS A 25 -3.34 -20.77 4.01
N SER A 26 -2.78 -20.74 2.81
CA SER A 26 -1.92 -21.80 2.33
C SER A 26 -0.92 -21.26 1.34
N LEU A 27 0.33 -21.68 1.46
CA LEU A 27 1.40 -21.47 0.51
C LEU A 27 2.09 -22.84 0.34
N LYS A 28 1.98 -23.44 -0.83
CA LYS A 28 2.45 -24.79 -1.10
C LYS A 28 3.25 -24.83 -2.41
N PRO A 29 4.19 -25.77 -2.56
CA PRO A 29 4.82 -25.98 -3.86
C PRO A 29 3.76 -26.16 -4.95
N ALA A 30 3.95 -25.49 -6.08
CA ALA A 30 3.03 -25.57 -7.20
C ALA A 30 2.94 -27.00 -7.70
N LYS A 31 1.73 -27.46 -7.93
CA LYS A 31 1.51 -28.79 -8.51
C LYS A 31 1.43 -28.68 -10.03
N PRO A 32 2.01 -29.61 -10.77
CA PRO A 32 1.74 -29.73 -12.19
C PRO A 32 0.26 -30.11 -12.35
N SER A 33 -0.60 -29.12 -12.48
CA SER A 33 -2.02 -29.40 -12.62
C SER A 33 -2.64 -28.55 -13.72
N ASN A 34 -3.45 -29.23 -14.52
CA ASN A 34 -4.41 -28.61 -15.43
C ASN A 34 -5.62 -28.06 -14.68
N SER A 35 -5.47 -27.61 -13.41
CA SER A 35 -6.61 -27.12 -12.64
C SER A 35 -7.04 -25.76 -13.20
N SER A 36 -8.19 -25.75 -13.80
CA SER A 36 -8.86 -24.58 -14.38
C SER A 36 -9.44 -23.63 -13.34
N SER A 37 -9.19 -23.83 -12.05
CA SER A 37 -9.71 -22.99 -10.96
C SER A 37 -8.62 -22.07 -10.42
N GLY A 38 -8.93 -20.77 -10.36
CA GLY A 38 -8.06 -19.75 -9.81
C GLY A 38 -7.35 -18.90 -10.87
N ILE A 39 -6.49 -17.99 -10.40
CA ILE A 39 -5.71 -17.08 -11.25
C ILE A 39 -4.40 -17.79 -11.62
N ASP A 40 -4.13 -17.96 -12.90
CA ASP A 40 -2.82 -18.44 -13.36
C ASP A 40 -1.83 -17.26 -13.36
N ALA A 41 -0.80 -17.37 -12.53
CA ALA A 41 0.28 -16.41 -12.39
C ALA A 41 1.60 -16.89 -13.01
N THR A 42 1.54 -17.79 -14.00
CA THR A 42 2.73 -18.28 -14.72
C THR A 42 3.59 -17.11 -15.22
N GLY A 43 4.88 -17.11 -14.88
CA GLY A 43 5.83 -16.08 -15.25
C GLY A 43 5.81 -14.85 -14.31
N LYS A 44 4.89 -14.78 -13.35
CA LYS A 44 4.87 -13.73 -12.31
C LYS A 44 5.75 -14.12 -11.13
N LEU A 45 6.33 -13.12 -10.49
CA LEU A 45 7.14 -13.27 -9.28
C LEU A 45 6.32 -12.89 -8.05
N LEU A 46 6.33 -13.76 -7.05
CA LEU A 46 5.77 -13.47 -5.74
C LEU A 46 6.74 -12.61 -4.95
N LEU A 47 6.27 -11.43 -4.53
CA LEU A 47 7.02 -10.50 -3.68
C LEU A 47 6.16 -10.08 -2.49
N PRO A 48 6.77 -9.70 -1.37
CA PRO A 48 6.07 -8.90 -0.36
C PRO A 48 5.52 -7.62 -0.99
N GLY A 49 4.41 -7.10 -0.46
CA GLY A 49 3.90 -5.80 -0.88
C GLY A 49 4.94 -4.71 -0.69
N LEU A 50 5.03 -3.79 -1.64
CA LEU A 50 5.98 -2.68 -1.56
C LEU A 50 5.55 -1.68 -0.49
N VAL A 51 6.52 -1.01 0.13
CA VAL A 51 6.28 0.07 1.11
C VAL A 51 7.06 1.30 0.66
N ASP A 52 6.38 2.45 0.57
CA ASP A 52 7.02 3.73 0.31
C ASP A 52 7.01 4.59 1.58
N LEU A 53 8.19 4.95 2.05
CA LEU A 53 8.36 5.72 3.29
C LEU A 53 8.35 7.24 3.06
N HIS A 54 8.16 7.71 1.82
CA HIS A 54 8.24 9.13 1.51
C HIS A 54 7.35 9.51 0.31
N THR A 55 6.06 9.75 0.56
CA THR A 55 5.12 10.18 -0.47
C THR A 55 4.48 11.53 -0.13
N HIS A 56 4.06 12.27 -1.16
CA HIS A 56 3.40 13.54 -1.00
C HIS A 56 1.96 13.46 -1.53
N LEU A 57 1.00 13.21 -0.64
CA LEU A 57 -0.42 13.04 -1.01
C LEU A 57 -1.18 14.36 -1.17
N ARG A 58 -0.56 15.50 -0.83
CA ARG A 58 -1.06 16.87 -1.04
C ARG A 58 -2.37 17.25 -0.32
N GLU A 59 -3.10 16.31 0.19
CA GLU A 59 -4.31 16.52 0.98
C GLU A 59 -4.01 16.38 2.49
N PRO A 60 -4.45 17.36 3.31
CA PRO A 60 -5.27 18.51 2.98
C PRO A 60 -4.49 19.68 2.34
N GLY A 61 -5.21 20.49 1.56
CA GLY A 61 -4.81 21.83 1.14
C GLY A 61 -4.29 21.98 -0.28
N ARG A 62 -4.02 20.90 -1.00
CA ARG A 62 -3.57 20.88 -2.40
C ARG A 62 -4.23 19.74 -3.18
N GLU A 63 -5.52 19.57 -2.97
CA GLU A 63 -6.35 18.52 -3.58
C GLU A 63 -6.47 18.68 -5.11
N ASP A 64 -6.17 19.87 -5.60
CA ASP A 64 -6.02 20.16 -7.03
C ASP A 64 -4.87 19.38 -7.69
N SER A 65 -3.84 19.07 -6.92
CA SER A 65 -2.65 18.35 -7.39
C SER A 65 -2.77 16.85 -7.15
N GLU A 66 -3.20 16.44 -5.95
CA GLU A 66 -3.43 15.05 -5.58
C GLU A 66 -4.26 14.96 -4.30
N THR A 67 -5.10 13.93 -4.24
CA THR A 67 -5.82 13.56 -3.02
C THR A 67 -5.24 12.30 -2.40
N VAL A 68 -5.58 12.03 -1.13
CA VAL A 68 -5.24 10.75 -0.49
C VAL A 68 -5.82 9.57 -1.29
N GLN A 69 -7.02 9.75 -1.86
CA GLN A 69 -7.66 8.73 -2.69
C GLN A 69 -6.88 8.45 -3.98
N THR A 70 -6.49 9.47 -4.74
CA THR A 70 -5.79 9.29 -6.03
C THR A 70 -4.39 8.74 -5.83
N GLY A 71 -3.65 9.24 -4.82
CA GLY A 71 -2.34 8.72 -4.47
C GLY A 71 -2.38 7.27 -4.00
N SER A 72 -3.38 6.88 -3.22
CA SER A 72 -3.58 5.49 -2.81
C SER A 72 -3.91 4.58 -4.00
N GLN A 73 -4.69 5.05 -4.97
CA GLN A 73 -4.96 4.31 -6.21
C GLN A 73 -3.69 4.07 -7.02
N ALA A 74 -2.85 5.11 -7.17
CA ALA A 74 -1.57 5.00 -7.85
C ALA A 74 -0.63 4.03 -7.12
N ALA A 75 -0.57 4.10 -5.79
CA ALA A 75 0.22 3.19 -4.96
C ALA A 75 -0.16 1.73 -5.18
N VAL A 76 -1.46 1.40 -5.08
CA VAL A 76 -1.94 0.02 -5.29
C VAL A 76 -1.67 -0.46 -6.71
N ALA A 77 -1.86 0.39 -7.72
CA ALA A 77 -1.53 0.05 -9.11
C ALA A 77 -0.04 -0.25 -9.30
N GLY A 78 0.84 0.36 -8.48
CA GLY A 78 2.29 0.09 -8.44
C GLY A 78 2.68 -1.10 -7.55
N GLY A 79 1.74 -1.75 -6.87
CA GLY A 79 2.02 -2.88 -5.97
C GLY A 79 2.40 -2.47 -4.54
N TYR A 80 2.18 -1.22 -4.16
CA TYR A 80 2.41 -0.75 -2.80
C TYR A 80 1.23 -1.12 -1.89
N THR A 81 1.54 -1.65 -0.72
CA THR A 81 0.57 -2.02 0.32
C THR A 81 0.54 -1.02 1.47
N ALA A 82 1.60 -0.20 1.60
CA ALA A 82 1.67 0.87 2.57
C ALA A 82 2.48 2.05 2.01
N ILE A 83 2.07 3.27 2.35
CA ILE A 83 2.76 4.51 1.99
C ILE A 83 2.79 5.45 3.20
N SER A 84 3.86 6.23 3.32
CA SER A 84 4.00 7.25 4.36
C SER A 84 3.80 8.65 3.77
N ALA A 85 2.75 9.34 4.20
CA ALA A 85 2.40 10.68 3.75
C ALA A 85 3.23 11.73 4.50
N MET A 86 4.00 12.53 3.77
CA MET A 86 4.84 13.58 4.33
C MET A 86 4.02 14.74 4.89
N ALA A 87 4.60 15.42 5.88
CA ALA A 87 3.92 16.44 6.69
C ALA A 87 3.65 17.78 6.00
N ASN A 88 4.15 17.99 4.78
CA ASN A 88 4.08 19.27 4.06
C ASN A 88 2.74 19.51 3.36
N THR A 89 1.67 19.28 4.09
CA THR A 89 0.28 19.59 3.73
C THR A 89 -0.08 21.04 4.11
N ASN A 90 -1.28 21.49 3.81
CA ASN A 90 -1.78 22.80 4.23
C ASN A 90 -3.19 22.65 4.84
N PRO A 91 -3.32 22.76 6.18
CA PRO A 91 -2.24 23.07 7.14
C PRO A 91 -1.19 21.96 7.23
N VAL A 92 0.01 22.32 7.67
CA VAL A 92 1.10 21.39 7.94
C VAL A 92 0.64 20.33 8.96
N ALA A 93 1.04 19.09 8.77
CA ALA A 93 0.72 18.01 9.71
C ALA A 93 1.60 18.07 10.97
N ASP A 94 1.54 19.19 11.69
CA ASP A 94 2.28 19.48 12.92
C ASP A 94 1.41 19.37 14.20
N THR A 95 0.17 18.96 14.04
CA THR A 95 -0.78 18.71 15.13
C THR A 95 -1.43 17.34 15.01
N ALA A 96 -1.83 16.78 16.14
CA ALA A 96 -2.54 15.50 16.18
C ALA A 96 -3.80 15.53 15.31
N GLY A 97 -4.51 16.65 15.23
CA GLY A 97 -5.74 16.79 14.45
C GLY A 97 -5.51 16.61 12.94
N VAL A 98 -4.47 17.24 12.38
CA VAL A 98 -4.13 17.10 10.96
C VAL A 98 -3.61 15.69 10.65
N VAL A 99 -2.77 15.13 11.52
CA VAL A 99 -2.27 13.76 11.38
C VAL A 99 -3.43 12.76 11.37
N GLU A 100 -4.36 12.91 12.32
CA GLU A 100 -5.54 12.04 12.41
C GLU A 100 -6.46 12.20 11.18
N GLN A 101 -6.62 13.42 10.66
CA GLN A 101 -7.39 13.65 9.43
C GLN A 101 -6.82 12.86 8.26
N ILE A 102 -5.52 12.95 8.00
CA ILE A 102 -4.84 12.22 6.92
C ILE A 102 -4.98 10.71 7.13
N TYR A 103 -4.79 10.25 8.35
CA TYR A 103 -4.95 8.83 8.69
C TYR A 103 -6.36 8.32 8.36
N ARG A 104 -7.41 9.07 8.74
CA ARG A 104 -8.80 8.71 8.45
C ARG A 104 -9.10 8.74 6.95
N LEU A 105 -8.60 9.73 6.23
CA LEU A 105 -8.72 9.77 4.78
C LEU A 105 -8.11 8.51 4.16
N GLY A 106 -6.90 8.12 4.59
CA GLY A 106 -6.27 6.87 4.16
C GLY A 106 -7.12 5.65 4.44
N LYS A 107 -7.63 5.50 5.66
CA LYS A 107 -8.51 4.37 6.02
C LYS A 107 -9.79 4.31 5.18
N ASN A 108 -10.36 5.46 4.86
CA ASN A 108 -11.58 5.54 4.05
C ASN A 108 -11.37 5.10 2.59
N THR A 109 -10.14 5.16 2.07
CA THR A 109 -9.85 4.67 0.71
C THR A 109 -10.02 3.16 0.60
N ASN A 110 -9.75 2.42 1.67
CA ASN A 110 -9.74 0.96 1.73
C ASN A 110 -8.86 0.32 0.62
N LEU A 111 -7.75 0.96 0.29
CA LEU A 111 -6.82 0.54 -0.78
C LEU A 111 -5.50 0.02 -0.20
N CYS A 112 -4.71 0.89 0.39
CA CYS A 112 -3.45 0.57 1.07
C CYS A 112 -3.38 1.27 2.42
N ASP A 113 -2.42 0.90 3.26
CA ASP A 113 -2.19 1.62 4.51
C ASP A 113 -1.54 2.97 4.21
N VAL A 114 -2.17 4.05 4.69
CA VAL A 114 -1.63 5.41 4.64
C VAL A 114 -1.19 5.80 6.05
N ASN A 115 0.11 5.99 6.24
CA ASN A 115 0.73 6.33 7.50
C ASN A 115 1.23 7.77 7.45
N PRO A 116 0.50 8.75 8.01
CA PRO A 116 0.95 10.13 8.00
C PRO A 116 2.15 10.34 8.92
N ILE A 117 3.11 11.12 8.45
CA ILE A 117 4.28 11.57 9.20
C ILE A 117 3.94 12.94 9.80
N GLY A 118 4.09 13.07 11.11
CA GLY A 118 3.97 14.36 11.79
C GLY A 118 5.23 15.21 11.60
N ALA A 119 5.05 16.53 11.42
CA ALA A 119 6.18 17.46 11.39
C ALA A 119 6.83 17.57 12.78
N VAL A 120 8.16 17.64 12.81
CA VAL A 120 8.94 17.79 14.05
C VAL A 120 8.84 19.23 14.58
N THR A 121 8.65 20.20 13.69
CA THR A 121 8.57 21.62 14.03
C THR A 121 7.23 22.21 13.61
N LYS A 122 6.80 23.29 14.25
CA LYS A 122 5.62 24.05 13.85
C LYS A 122 5.82 24.67 12.47
N ASN A 123 4.81 24.55 11.61
CA ASN A 123 4.80 25.09 10.24
C ASN A 123 6.03 24.69 9.38
N LEU A 124 6.77 23.66 9.76
CA LEU A 124 8.07 23.28 9.18
C LEU A 124 9.18 24.33 9.38
N ASP A 125 8.99 25.26 10.31
CA ASP A 125 9.98 26.28 10.62
C ASP A 125 11.19 25.67 11.34
N PHE A 126 12.39 26.11 10.97
CA PHE A 126 13.59 25.73 11.70
C PHE A 126 13.58 26.42 13.08
N VAL A 127 13.81 25.63 14.13
CA VAL A 127 14.03 26.19 15.47
C VAL A 127 15.42 26.84 15.45
N SER A 128 15.46 28.16 15.53
CA SER A 128 16.70 28.93 15.68
C SER A 128 17.24 28.88 17.12
#